data_c00a3f6858703a3cf34bb26d7c08599f
#
_entry.id   c00a3f6858703a3cf34bb26d7c08599f
#
_cell.length_a   1.000
_cell.length_b   1.000
_cell.length_c   1.000
_cell.angle_alpha   90.00
_cell.angle_beta   90.00
_cell.angle_gamma   90.00
#
_symmetry.space_group_name_H-M   'P 1'
#
loop_
_entity.id
_entity.type
_entity.pdbx_description
1 polymer ?
#
loop_
_entity_poly.entity_id
_entity_poly.type
_entity_poly.pdbx_seq_one_letter_code
_entity_poly.pdbx_strand_id
1 'polypeptide(L)'
;MGTLPARITAEAELLDALPLEVRRVLDLGCGDGRLTALVLEAHPELENATALDRSAPMLDAAQARFGADPRVTVARYDMNDPLAAAEPFDAVVSGFAIHHLAHDRKRTLFGEIHAALRPGGVFANLEVVECATPALQAEFFARIGRAGGDPEDVCAPVEPQLEWMRAAGLTDVDCQWRWRGFALLVGRR
;
A
#
# COMPACT_ATOMS: atom_id res chain seq x y z
N MET A 1 -13.87 -5.96 6.72
CA MET A 1 -13.22 -5.38 7.90
C MET A 1 -13.97 -4.12 8.29
N GLY A 2 -14.61 -4.09 9.46
CA GLY A 2 -15.26 -2.86 9.94
C GLY A 2 -14.24 -1.73 10.11
N THR A 3 -14.72 -0.50 10.12
CA THR A 3 -13.93 0.73 10.24
C THR A 3 -13.32 0.82 11.64
N LEU A 4 -12.18 0.16 11.86
CA LEU A 4 -11.41 0.33 13.10
C LEU A 4 -10.89 1.77 13.17
N PRO A 5 -11.01 2.49 14.30
CA PRO A 5 -10.46 3.84 14.43
C PRO A 5 -8.98 3.94 14.03
N ALA A 6 -8.18 2.92 14.38
CA ALA A 6 -6.77 2.85 13.97
C ALA A 6 -6.58 2.83 12.45
N ARG A 7 -7.47 2.19 11.68
CA ARG A 7 -7.39 2.19 10.22
C ARG A 7 -7.68 3.57 9.65
N ILE A 8 -8.68 4.28 10.16
CA ILE A 8 -9.02 5.64 9.71
C ILE A 8 -7.83 6.58 9.95
N THR A 9 -7.21 6.52 11.14
CA THR A 9 -6.02 7.30 11.44
C THR A 9 -4.88 6.96 10.50
N ALA A 10 -4.62 5.67 10.28
CA ALA A 10 -3.54 5.21 9.40
C ALA A 10 -3.74 5.65 7.93
N GLU A 11 -4.98 5.61 7.43
CA GLU A 11 -5.32 6.10 6.09
C GLU A 11 -5.13 7.61 5.98
N ALA A 12 -5.45 8.39 7.02
CA ALA A 12 -5.20 9.84 7.07
C ALA A 12 -3.69 10.15 7.08
N GLU A 13 -2.90 9.45 7.89
CA GLU A 13 -1.44 9.57 7.92
C GLU A 13 -0.81 9.22 6.56
N LEU A 14 -1.36 8.19 5.87
CA LEU A 14 -0.90 7.84 4.52
C LEU A 14 -1.15 9.00 3.54
N LEU A 15 -2.31 9.62 3.57
CA LEU A 15 -2.62 10.75 2.69
C LEU A 15 -1.73 11.96 2.98
N ASP A 16 -1.43 12.24 4.25
CA ASP A 16 -0.54 13.33 4.67
C ASP A 16 0.93 13.09 4.26
N ALA A 17 1.34 11.82 4.11
CA ALA A 17 2.67 11.45 3.63
C ALA A 17 2.88 11.68 2.13
N LEU A 18 1.80 11.84 1.34
CA LEU A 18 1.87 12.04 -0.10
C LEU A 18 2.39 13.45 -0.46
N PRO A 19 2.92 13.67 -1.68
CA PRO A 19 3.25 15.00 -2.15
C PRO A 19 2.03 15.93 -2.14
N LEU A 20 2.23 17.23 -1.96
CA LEU A 20 1.15 18.22 -2.01
C LEU A 20 0.40 18.23 -3.36
N GLU A 21 1.11 17.92 -4.44
CA GLU A 21 0.53 17.76 -5.78
C GLU A 21 0.74 16.32 -6.26
N VAL A 22 -0.35 15.59 -6.45
CA VAL A 22 -0.36 14.24 -7.01
C VAL A 22 -1.23 14.25 -8.26
N ARG A 23 -0.63 14.08 -9.43
CA ARG A 23 -1.34 13.98 -10.70
C ARG A 23 -1.50 12.52 -11.15
N ARG A 24 -0.55 11.66 -10.79
CA ARG A 24 -0.54 10.25 -11.19
C ARG A 24 -0.25 9.37 -9.97
N VAL A 25 -1.18 8.47 -9.64
CA VAL A 25 -1.02 7.52 -8.54
C VAL A 25 -1.17 6.08 -9.01
N LEU A 26 -0.39 5.20 -8.42
CA LEU A 26 -0.52 3.75 -8.54
C LEU A 26 -0.93 3.17 -7.18
N ASP A 27 -2.05 2.45 -7.14
CA ASP A 27 -2.53 1.72 -5.96
C ASP A 27 -2.30 0.21 -6.15
N LEU A 28 -1.36 -0.36 -5.40
CA LEU A 28 -0.97 -1.78 -5.47
C LEU A 28 -1.75 -2.60 -4.44
N GLY A 29 -2.56 -3.53 -4.92
CA GLY A 29 -3.50 -4.29 -4.10
C GLY A 29 -4.68 -3.43 -3.67
N CYS A 30 -5.29 -2.74 -4.64
CA CYS A 30 -6.34 -1.74 -4.40
C CYS A 30 -7.62 -2.30 -3.73
N GLY A 31 -7.81 -3.62 -3.76
CA GLY A 31 -9.03 -4.25 -3.26
C GLY A 31 -10.27 -3.68 -3.93
N ASP A 32 -11.25 -3.23 -3.14
CA ASP A 32 -12.48 -2.58 -3.60
C ASP A 32 -12.30 -1.10 -4.02
N GLY A 33 -11.06 -0.62 -4.11
CA GLY A 33 -10.71 0.75 -4.48
C GLY A 33 -10.86 1.78 -3.36
N ARG A 34 -10.95 1.35 -2.10
CA ARG A 34 -11.12 2.28 -0.96
C ARG A 34 -10.00 3.30 -0.85
N LEU A 35 -8.74 2.86 -0.92
CA LEU A 35 -7.59 3.77 -0.79
C LEU A 35 -7.50 4.71 -2.00
N THR A 36 -7.68 4.19 -3.21
CA THR A 36 -7.78 5.00 -4.43
C THR A 36 -8.83 6.11 -4.30
N ALA A 37 -10.02 5.80 -3.73
CA ALA A 37 -11.08 6.81 -3.53
C ALA A 37 -10.66 7.92 -2.56
N LEU A 38 -9.97 7.57 -1.47
CA LEU A 38 -9.45 8.55 -0.51
C LEU A 38 -8.38 9.46 -1.14
N VAL A 39 -7.50 8.91 -1.98
CA VAL A 39 -6.50 9.70 -2.71
C VAL A 39 -7.17 10.66 -3.70
N LEU A 40 -8.20 10.20 -4.44
CA LEU A 40 -8.98 11.06 -5.35
C LEU A 40 -9.69 12.20 -4.64
N GLU A 41 -10.18 11.97 -3.42
CA GLU A 41 -10.83 13.00 -2.59
C GLU A 41 -9.81 14.03 -2.07
N ALA A 42 -8.64 13.55 -1.63
CA ALA A 42 -7.56 14.41 -1.10
C ALA A 42 -6.85 15.22 -2.20
N HIS A 43 -6.81 14.72 -3.43
CA HIS A 43 -6.10 15.31 -4.57
C HIS A 43 -7.06 15.55 -5.76
N PRO A 44 -7.85 16.63 -5.75
CA PRO A 44 -8.81 16.93 -6.84
C PRO A 44 -8.13 17.13 -8.21
N GLU A 45 -6.85 17.53 -8.21
CA GLU A 45 -6.00 17.72 -9.40
C GLU A 45 -5.47 16.42 -10.02
N LEU A 46 -5.78 15.25 -9.41
CA LEU A 46 -5.32 13.96 -9.89
C LEU A 46 -5.89 13.67 -11.28
N GLU A 47 -4.99 13.39 -12.23
CA GLU A 47 -5.31 13.14 -13.64
C GLU A 47 -5.43 11.65 -13.95
N ASN A 48 -4.66 10.81 -13.24
CA ASN A 48 -4.66 9.36 -13.46
C ASN A 48 -4.43 8.59 -12.15
N ALA A 49 -5.35 7.68 -11.84
CA ALA A 49 -5.22 6.68 -10.79
C ALA A 49 -5.25 5.28 -11.43
N THR A 50 -4.17 4.54 -11.30
CA THR A 50 -4.08 3.14 -11.71
C THR A 50 -4.27 2.25 -10.49
N ALA A 51 -5.39 1.54 -10.41
CA ALA A 51 -5.78 0.68 -9.30
C ALA A 51 -5.61 -0.79 -9.72
N LEU A 52 -4.68 -1.50 -9.08
CA LEU A 52 -4.28 -2.85 -9.45
C LEU A 52 -4.59 -3.85 -8.34
N ASP A 53 -5.23 -4.97 -8.68
CA ASP A 53 -5.45 -6.10 -7.78
C ASP A 53 -5.46 -7.45 -8.53
N ARG A 54 -5.20 -8.55 -7.83
CA ARG A 54 -5.29 -9.90 -8.42
C ARG A 54 -6.69 -10.50 -8.34
N SER A 55 -7.50 -10.06 -7.38
CA SER A 55 -8.79 -10.65 -7.01
C SER A 55 -9.90 -10.14 -7.92
N ALA A 56 -10.48 -11.01 -8.75
CA ALA A 56 -11.58 -10.65 -9.62
C ALA A 56 -12.79 -10.06 -8.87
N PRO A 57 -13.26 -10.61 -7.73
CA PRO A 57 -14.36 -9.99 -6.96
C PRO A 57 -14.03 -8.58 -6.43
N MET A 58 -12.75 -8.32 -6.08
CA MET A 58 -12.32 -6.99 -5.64
C MET A 58 -12.28 -6.01 -6.82
N LEU A 59 -11.78 -6.44 -7.97
CA LEU A 59 -11.78 -5.63 -9.19
C LEU A 59 -13.20 -5.29 -9.66
N ASP A 60 -14.14 -6.22 -9.57
CA ASP A 60 -15.56 -5.96 -9.88
C ASP A 60 -16.14 -4.88 -8.95
N ALA A 61 -15.81 -4.93 -7.66
CA ALA A 61 -16.22 -3.91 -6.68
C ALA A 61 -15.56 -2.54 -6.95
N ALA A 62 -14.26 -2.52 -7.27
CA ALA A 62 -13.53 -1.30 -7.65
C ALA A 62 -14.10 -0.71 -8.95
N GLN A 63 -14.35 -1.55 -9.95
CA GLN A 63 -14.95 -1.13 -11.21
C GLN A 63 -16.37 -0.54 -11.00
N ALA A 64 -17.18 -1.14 -10.12
CA ALA A 64 -18.49 -0.61 -9.76
C ALA A 64 -18.37 0.76 -9.05
N ARG A 65 -17.31 0.95 -8.23
CA ARG A 65 -17.04 2.22 -7.54
C ARG A 65 -16.63 3.33 -8.49
N PHE A 66 -15.79 3.05 -9.49
CA PHE A 66 -15.13 4.06 -10.34
C PHE A 66 -15.62 4.09 -11.79
N GLY A 67 -16.53 3.20 -12.20
CA GLY A 67 -16.87 2.94 -13.61
C GLY A 67 -17.27 4.14 -14.45
N ALA A 68 -17.55 5.28 -13.84
CA ALA A 68 -17.87 6.54 -14.52
C ALA A 68 -16.76 7.61 -14.39
N ASP A 69 -15.68 7.36 -13.62
CA ASP A 69 -14.58 8.32 -13.46
C ASP A 69 -13.49 8.04 -14.51
N PRO A 70 -13.32 8.91 -15.53
CA PRO A 70 -12.34 8.70 -16.61
C PRO A 70 -10.88 8.76 -16.12
N ARG A 71 -10.63 9.25 -14.92
CA ARG A 71 -9.29 9.32 -14.32
C ARG A 71 -8.83 7.98 -13.78
N VAL A 72 -9.73 7.01 -13.56
CA VAL A 72 -9.41 5.75 -12.87
C VAL A 72 -9.35 4.60 -13.86
N THR A 73 -8.20 3.92 -13.86
CA THR A 73 -8.01 2.64 -14.54
C THR A 73 -7.94 1.53 -13.52
N VAL A 74 -8.90 0.61 -13.55
CA VAL A 74 -8.88 -0.60 -12.73
C VAL A 74 -8.41 -1.76 -13.59
N ALA A 75 -7.35 -2.46 -13.17
CA ALA A 75 -6.78 -3.56 -13.94
C ALA A 75 -6.31 -4.72 -13.06
N ARG A 76 -6.30 -5.93 -13.66
CA ARG A 76 -5.77 -7.11 -13.00
C ARG A 76 -4.25 -7.13 -13.03
N TYR A 77 -3.66 -7.31 -11.85
CA TYR A 77 -2.22 -7.51 -11.70
C TYR A 77 -1.95 -8.37 -10.46
N ASP A 78 -1.05 -9.34 -10.61
CA ASP A 78 -0.52 -10.11 -9.47
C ASP A 78 0.84 -9.52 -9.10
N MET A 79 1.00 -9.08 -7.87
CA MET A 79 2.27 -8.54 -7.36
C MET A 79 3.41 -9.56 -7.32
N ASN A 80 3.15 -10.84 -7.57
CA ASN A 80 4.19 -11.85 -7.81
C ASN A 80 4.85 -11.70 -9.19
N ASP A 81 4.18 -11.06 -10.15
CA ASP A 81 4.74 -10.73 -11.45
C ASP A 81 5.55 -9.44 -11.39
N PRO A 82 6.50 -9.21 -12.35
CA PRO A 82 7.24 -7.96 -12.44
C PRO A 82 6.31 -6.76 -12.66
N LEU A 83 6.53 -5.68 -11.90
CA LEU A 83 5.81 -4.42 -12.08
C LEU A 83 6.43 -3.64 -13.24
N ALA A 84 5.69 -3.51 -14.34
CA ALA A 84 6.08 -2.68 -15.47
C ALA A 84 5.26 -1.38 -15.49
N ALA A 85 5.90 -0.24 -15.30
CA ALA A 85 5.27 1.06 -15.44
C ALA A 85 5.72 1.72 -16.75
N ALA A 86 4.76 2.07 -17.61
CA ALA A 86 5.04 2.75 -18.87
C ALA A 86 5.42 4.23 -18.66
N GLU A 87 4.88 4.85 -17.62
CA GLU A 87 5.11 6.25 -17.26
C GLU A 87 5.25 6.38 -15.74
N PRO A 88 6.08 7.33 -15.26
CA PRO A 88 6.33 7.48 -13.84
C PRO A 88 5.13 8.03 -13.06
N PHE A 89 5.02 7.64 -11.79
CA PHE A 89 3.99 8.08 -10.85
C PHE A 89 4.55 9.12 -9.86
N ASP A 90 3.68 10.02 -9.40
CA ASP A 90 3.96 10.94 -8.30
C ASP A 90 3.92 10.23 -6.96
N ALA A 91 3.01 9.26 -6.84
CA ALA A 91 2.89 8.43 -5.68
C ALA A 91 2.58 6.96 -6.06
N VAL A 92 3.15 6.03 -5.32
CA VAL A 92 2.73 4.63 -5.27
C VAL A 92 2.21 4.38 -3.86
N VAL A 93 0.98 3.89 -3.76
CA VAL A 93 0.36 3.55 -2.47
C VAL A 93 0.01 2.08 -2.41
N SER A 94 -0.01 1.52 -1.21
CA SER A 94 -0.54 0.18 -0.97
C SER A 94 -1.18 0.13 0.42
N GLY A 95 -2.34 -0.50 0.52
CA GLY A 95 -3.06 -0.63 1.77
C GLY A 95 -3.37 -2.08 2.13
N PHE A 96 -2.61 -2.67 3.05
CA PHE A 96 -2.84 -4.03 3.55
C PHE A 96 -2.81 -5.11 2.45
N ALA A 97 -1.80 -5.06 1.57
CA ALA A 97 -1.69 -5.99 0.46
C ALA A 97 -0.30 -6.64 0.33
N ILE A 98 0.78 -5.89 0.54
CA ILE A 98 2.15 -6.38 0.32
C ILE A 98 2.56 -7.45 1.34
N HIS A 99 1.93 -7.51 2.52
CA HIS A 99 2.24 -8.54 3.53
C HIS A 99 1.96 -9.98 3.06
N HIS A 100 1.16 -10.19 2.03
CA HIS A 100 0.95 -11.51 1.46
C HIS A 100 2.12 -12.03 0.59
N LEU A 101 3.07 -11.16 0.22
CA LEU A 101 4.21 -11.57 -0.61
C LEU A 101 5.33 -12.23 0.21
N ALA A 102 6.04 -13.17 -0.40
CA ALA A 102 7.30 -13.67 0.15
C ALA A 102 8.33 -12.53 0.31
N HIS A 103 9.23 -12.64 1.29
CA HIS A 103 10.17 -11.56 1.61
C HIS A 103 11.09 -11.20 0.43
N ASP A 104 11.53 -12.16 -0.37
CA ASP A 104 12.36 -11.89 -1.55
C ASP A 104 11.57 -11.14 -2.62
N ARG A 105 10.27 -11.47 -2.78
CA ARG A 105 9.41 -10.73 -3.69
C ARG A 105 9.16 -9.29 -3.22
N LYS A 106 8.98 -9.06 -1.91
CA LYS A 106 8.88 -7.70 -1.34
C LYS A 106 10.12 -6.87 -1.69
N ARG A 107 11.34 -7.43 -1.51
CA ARG A 107 12.59 -6.74 -1.85
C ARG A 107 12.64 -6.35 -3.32
N THR A 108 12.29 -7.27 -4.22
CA THR A 108 12.27 -7.01 -5.66
C THR A 108 11.22 -5.96 -6.01
N LEU A 109 10.00 -6.07 -5.44
CA LEU A 109 8.90 -5.12 -5.66
C LEU A 109 9.28 -3.70 -5.23
N PHE A 110 10.00 -3.51 -4.13
CA PHE A 110 10.44 -2.17 -3.71
C PHE A 110 11.40 -1.53 -4.73
N GLY A 111 12.27 -2.32 -5.39
CA GLY A 111 13.09 -1.85 -6.51
C GLY A 111 12.26 -1.46 -7.73
N GLU A 112 11.24 -2.24 -8.04
CA GLU A 112 10.31 -1.96 -9.14
C GLU A 112 9.47 -0.70 -8.84
N ILE A 113 9.02 -0.52 -7.59
CA ILE A 113 8.31 0.68 -7.14
C ILE A 113 9.23 1.92 -7.25
N HIS A 114 10.50 1.81 -6.79
CA HIS A 114 11.46 2.89 -6.96
C HIS A 114 11.59 3.27 -8.44
N ALA A 115 11.70 2.30 -9.35
CA ALA A 115 11.78 2.56 -10.78
C ALA A 115 10.52 3.21 -11.36
N ALA A 116 9.33 2.86 -10.83
CA ALA A 116 8.04 3.38 -11.26
C ALA A 116 7.74 4.80 -10.75
N LEU A 117 8.39 5.26 -9.68
CA LEU A 117 8.23 6.63 -9.18
C LEU A 117 9.00 7.63 -10.03
N ARG A 118 8.52 8.86 -10.14
CA ARG A 118 9.33 10.01 -10.64
C ARG A 118 10.35 10.45 -9.57
N PRO A 119 11.41 11.19 -9.94
CA PRO A 119 12.24 11.88 -8.95
C PRO A 119 11.39 12.76 -8.02
N GLY A 120 11.54 12.61 -6.70
CA GLY A 120 10.73 13.27 -5.68
C GLY A 120 9.36 12.61 -5.42
N GLY A 121 9.03 11.53 -6.12
CA GLY A 121 7.82 10.75 -5.87
C GLY A 121 7.87 9.96 -4.57
N VAL A 122 6.72 9.60 -4.02
CA VAL A 122 6.55 8.95 -2.71
C VAL A 122 5.99 7.54 -2.85
N PHE A 123 6.59 6.59 -2.14
CA PHE A 123 5.98 5.30 -1.83
C PHE A 123 5.44 5.32 -0.40
N ALA A 124 4.14 5.06 -0.24
CA ALA A 124 3.47 4.97 1.06
C ALA A 124 2.75 3.62 1.19
N ASN A 125 3.26 2.78 2.09
CA ASN A 125 2.78 1.41 2.32
C ASN A 125 2.18 1.28 3.72
N LEU A 126 0.85 1.22 3.80
CA LEU A 126 0.13 0.88 5.02
C LEU A 126 0.02 -0.64 5.14
N GLU A 127 0.71 -1.21 6.14
CA GLU A 127 1.03 -2.63 6.14
C GLU A 127 0.64 -3.34 7.44
N VAL A 128 0.39 -4.66 7.34
CA VAL A 128 0.43 -5.58 8.49
C VAL A 128 1.87 -6.04 8.69
N VAL A 129 2.42 -5.71 9.85
CA VAL A 129 3.81 -6.03 10.20
C VAL A 129 3.89 -7.04 11.32
N GLU A 130 5.02 -7.72 11.42
CA GLU A 130 5.30 -8.62 12.53
C GLU A 130 5.43 -7.84 13.84
N CYS A 131 4.75 -8.31 14.89
CA CYS A 131 4.90 -7.79 16.24
C CYS A 131 6.18 -8.35 16.91
N ALA A 132 6.62 -7.68 17.98
CA ALA A 132 7.87 -8.06 18.68
C ALA A 132 7.83 -9.48 19.28
N THR A 133 6.66 -10.05 19.55
CA THR A 133 6.49 -11.41 20.05
C THR A 133 5.24 -12.07 19.47
N PRO A 134 5.20 -13.43 19.40
CA PRO A 134 3.99 -14.14 18.98
C PRO A 134 2.76 -13.84 19.85
N ALA A 135 2.94 -13.56 21.14
CA ALA A 135 1.85 -13.20 22.02
C ALA A 135 1.22 -11.85 21.65
N LEU A 136 2.05 -10.85 21.34
CA LEU A 136 1.58 -9.54 20.87
C LEU A 136 0.94 -9.63 19.49
N GLN A 137 1.43 -10.52 18.62
CA GLN A 137 0.83 -10.79 17.32
C GLN A 137 -0.57 -11.39 17.49
N ALA A 138 -0.74 -12.37 18.36
CA ALA A 138 -2.03 -13.00 18.66
C ALA A 138 -3.01 -11.98 19.26
N GLU A 139 -2.56 -11.14 20.19
CA GLU A 139 -3.37 -10.06 20.77
C GLU A 139 -3.81 -9.05 19.69
N PHE A 140 -2.91 -8.66 18.81
CA PHE A 140 -3.24 -7.77 17.69
C PHE A 140 -4.32 -8.37 16.78
N PHE A 141 -4.15 -9.60 16.31
CA PHE A 141 -5.13 -10.27 15.47
C PHE A 141 -6.49 -10.42 16.15
N ALA A 142 -6.52 -10.76 17.43
CA ALA A 142 -7.75 -10.81 18.19
C ALA A 142 -8.47 -9.45 18.23
N ARG A 143 -7.72 -8.34 18.43
CA ARG A 143 -8.29 -6.99 18.46
C ARG A 143 -8.88 -6.52 17.14
N ILE A 144 -8.32 -6.96 16.03
CA ILE A 144 -8.83 -6.61 14.70
C ILE A 144 -9.90 -7.60 14.20
N GLY A 145 -10.36 -8.53 15.06
CA GLY A 145 -11.37 -9.52 14.71
C GLY A 145 -10.88 -10.65 13.81
N ARG A 146 -9.56 -10.90 13.80
CA ARG A 146 -8.89 -11.96 13.01
C ARG A 146 -8.15 -12.93 13.93
N ALA A 147 -8.78 -13.41 14.98
CA ALA A 147 -8.19 -14.38 15.90
C ALA A 147 -7.63 -15.59 15.12
N GLY A 148 -6.34 -15.90 15.31
CA GLY A 148 -5.61 -16.92 14.57
C GLY A 148 -4.84 -16.40 13.35
N GLY A 149 -5.01 -15.13 12.96
CA GLY A 149 -4.34 -14.54 11.80
C GLY A 149 -4.94 -15.00 10.46
N ASP A 150 -4.21 -14.71 9.39
CA ASP A 150 -4.50 -15.22 8.05
C ASP A 150 -3.33 -16.14 7.63
N PRO A 151 -3.58 -17.38 7.20
CA PRO A 151 -2.50 -18.30 6.79
C PRO A 151 -1.73 -17.81 5.56
N GLU A 152 -2.27 -16.88 4.79
CA GLU A 152 -1.58 -16.25 3.66
C GLU A 152 -0.69 -15.06 4.08
N ASP A 153 -0.75 -14.62 5.35
CA ASP A 153 0.08 -13.51 5.84
C ASP A 153 1.55 -13.94 5.97
N VAL A 154 2.44 -13.25 5.25
CA VAL A 154 3.90 -13.35 5.36
C VAL A 154 4.42 -12.02 5.91
N CYS A 155 4.01 -11.71 7.14
CA CYS A 155 4.40 -10.47 7.80
C CYS A 155 5.92 -10.41 7.98
N ALA A 156 6.50 -9.21 7.89
CA ALA A 156 7.89 -8.94 8.23
C ALA A 156 7.97 -7.84 9.28
N PRO A 157 9.01 -7.82 10.14
CA PRO A 157 9.25 -6.72 11.05
C PRO A 157 9.44 -5.39 10.30
N VAL A 158 9.24 -4.27 10.99
CA VAL A 158 9.39 -2.93 10.38
C VAL A 158 10.81 -2.70 9.89
N GLU A 159 11.82 -2.85 10.74
CA GLU A 159 13.21 -2.50 10.41
C GLU A 159 13.75 -3.22 9.17
N PRO A 160 13.60 -4.55 9.00
CA PRO A 160 14.00 -5.21 7.78
C PRO A 160 13.33 -4.63 6.53
N GLN A 161 12.05 -4.25 6.60
CA GLN A 161 11.35 -3.65 5.45
C GLN A 161 11.91 -2.26 5.11
N LEU A 162 12.21 -1.42 6.11
CA LEU A 162 12.87 -0.13 5.89
C LEU A 162 14.27 -0.31 5.27
N GLU A 163 15.02 -1.32 5.70
CA GLU A 163 16.32 -1.67 5.10
C GLU A 163 16.16 -2.10 3.64
N TRP A 164 15.16 -2.92 3.32
CA TRP A 164 14.88 -3.32 1.94
C TRP A 164 14.48 -2.15 1.05
N MET A 165 13.68 -1.20 1.57
CA MET A 165 13.32 0.03 0.87
C MET A 165 14.55 0.90 0.57
N ARG A 166 15.46 1.07 1.55
CA ARG A 166 16.73 1.79 1.36
C ARG A 166 17.64 1.08 0.35
N ALA A 167 17.76 -0.24 0.44
CA ALA A 167 18.53 -1.04 -0.51
C ALA A 167 17.98 -0.98 -1.94
N ALA A 168 16.68 -0.76 -2.09
CA ALA A 168 16.00 -0.54 -3.37
C ALA A 168 16.26 0.86 -3.97
N GLY A 169 16.92 1.76 -3.25
CA GLY A 169 17.26 3.11 -3.70
C GLY A 169 16.33 4.21 -3.18
N LEU A 170 15.33 3.87 -2.36
CA LEU A 170 14.48 4.88 -1.73
C LEU A 170 15.25 5.64 -0.64
N THR A 171 15.01 6.94 -0.56
CA THR A 171 15.55 7.88 0.44
C THR A 171 14.46 8.30 1.42
N ASP A 172 14.80 9.02 2.49
CA ASP A 172 13.87 9.48 3.53
C ASP A 172 12.95 8.35 4.04
N VAL A 173 13.50 7.13 4.12
CA VAL A 173 12.75 5.93 4.48
C VAL A 173 12.52 5.89 5.98
N ASP A 174 11.24 5.88 6.39
CA ASP A 174 10.84 5.85 7.80
C ASP A 174 9.52 5.10 8.00
N CYS A 175 9.26 4.68 9.25
CA CYS A 175 7.96 4.25 9.74
C CYS A 175 7.25 5.44 10.37
N GLN A 176 6.43 6.15 9.59
CA GLN A 176 5.81 7.41 10.00
C GLN A 176 4.66 7.23 10.98
N TRP A 177 4.01 6.06 10.97
CA TRP A 177 2.95 5.73 11.92
C TRP A 177 2.98 4.25 12.26
N ARG A 178 2.69 3.93 13.53
CA ARG A 178 2.56 2.54 13.98
C ARG A 178 1.47 2.39 15.04
N TRP A 179 0.66 1.36 14.90
CA TRP A 179 -0.25 0.90 15.93
C TRP A 179 -0.26 -0.63 15.97
N ARG A 180 0.43 -1.21 17.01
CA ARG A 180 0.58 -2.66 17.17
C ARG A 180 1.19 -3.32 15.92
N GLY A 181 0.43 -4.19 15.25
CA GLY A 181 0.81 -4.85 14.00
C GLY A 181 0.44 -4.07 12.72
N PHE A 182 -0.02 -2.82 12.82
CA PHE A 182 -0.14 -1.92 11.68
C PHE A 182 1.01 -0.93 11.65
N ALA A 183 1.56 -0.67 10.48
CA ALA A 183 2.59 0.33 10.26
C ALA A 183 2.42 1.03 8.92
N LEU A 184 2.74 2.32 8.87
CA LEU A 184 2.88 3.09 7.63
C LEU A 184 4.37 3.26 7.35
N LEU A 185 4.85 2.62 6.29
CA LEU A 185 6.22 2.71 5.81
C LEU A 185 6.26 3.66 4.61
N VAL A 186 7.11 4.67 4.68
CA VAL A 186 7.20 5.71 3.64
C VAL A 186 8.64 5.82 3.15
N GLY A 187 8.82 6.11 1.86
CA GLY A 187 10.11 6.40 1.26
C GLY A 187 9.95 7.27 0.02
N ARG A 188 11.03 7.95 -0.41
CA ARG A 188 11.06 8.87 -1.55
C ARG A 188 12.06 8.39 -2.61
N ARG A 189 11.76 8.69 -3.87
CA ARG A 189 12.74 8.53 -4.95
C ARG A 189 13.57 9.79 -5.15
#